data_da9b343122a73486b22464e01195cdd1
#
_entry.id   da9b343122a73486b22464e01195cdd1
#
_cell.length_a   1.000
_cell.length_b   1.000
_cell.length_c   1.000
_cell.angle_alpha   90.00
_cell.angle_beta   90.00
_cell.angle_gamma   90.00
#
_symmetry.space_group_name_H-M   'P 1'
#
loop_
_entity.id
_entity.type
_entity.pdbx_description
1 polymer ?
#
loop_
_entity_poly.entity_id
_entity_poly.type
_entity_poly.pdbx_seq_one_letter_code
_entity_poly.pdbx_strand_id
1 'polypeptide(L)'
;MTIAVIMIVLLIALIVGWVLITVWGATENEQAAPLYWIFLPIGATFLAAILAGVIFYMVLSIKAINLSQRQANFIDSVTHELKSPIASLKLYLQTLNRRSIPPEKVGAFYETMLEDIERLDHLINHLLEAGRLDRRREDAEEGDVRLDKVLAGCAQYVALLYRLPPDTIKVKSVPCTVRGLHGDIEIIFRNLIDNAVKYSGKDPEVKILLRVKYNDEAVIEVTDNGPGIPLSQRRKIFGRFVRLGLELQREKPGTGLGLYLVRTLVRRMKGDVRVKDPPKGTGTVFVVTLPGAKTLEEAKAPEPVPA
;
A
#
# COMPACT_ATOMS: atom_id res chain seq x y z
N MET A 1 -3.80 -0.35 -28.09
CA MET A 1 -4.04 -1.80 -27.90
C MET A 1 -4.44 -2.50 -29.20
N THR A 2 -5.43 -2.02 -29.95
CA THR A 2 -5.90 -2.63 -31.23
C THR A 2 -4.77 -2.86 -32.24
N ILE A 3 -3.90 -1.88 -32.47
CA ILE A 3 -2.77 -2.00 -33.43
C ILE A 3 -1.81 -3.12 -33.01
N ALA A 4 -1.45 -3.24 -31.74
CA ALA A 4 -0.55 -4.28 -31.26
C ALA A 4 -1.15 -5.69 -31.42
N VAL A 5 -2.45 -5.86 -31.20
CA VAL A 5 -3.15 -7.12 -31.43
C VAL A 5 -3.15 -7.49 -32.93
N ILE A 6 -3.42 -6.51 -33.80
CA ILE A 6 -3.36 -6.70 -35.27
C ILE A 6 -1.95 -7.12 -35.70
N MET A 7 -0.91 -6.47 -35.20
CA MET A 7 0.49 -6.83 -35.48
C MET A 7 0.82 -8.25 -35.05
N ILE A 8 0.38 -8.68 -33.87
CA ILE A 8 0.60 -10.05 -33.38
C ILE A 8 -0.07 -11.07 -34.30
N VAL A 9 -1.33 -10.82 -34.70
CA VAL A 9 -2.08 -11.69 -35.60
C VAL A 9 -1.38 -11.79 -36.96
N LEU A 10 -0.93 -10.65 -37.52
CA LEU A 10 -0.19 -10.62 -38.79
C LEU A 10 1.14 -11.36 -38.70
N LEU A 11 1.89 -11.21 -37.60
CA LEU A 11 3.15 -11.95 -37.39
C LEU A 11 2.92 -13.44 -37.27
N ILE A 12 1.88 -13.90 -36.60
CA ILE A 12 1.52 -15.31 -36.51
C ILE A 12 1.17 -15.85 -37.90
N ALA A 13 0.36 -15.11 -38.65
CA ALA A 13 0.02 -15.50 -40.05
C ALA A 13 1.27 -15.56 -40.92
N LEU A 14 2.22 -14.65 -40.76
CA LEU A 14 3.50 -14.65 -41.49
C LEU A 14 4.37 -15.84 -41.12
N ILE A 15 4.45 -16.23 -39.84
CA ILE A 15 5.16 -17.44 -39.39
C ILE A 15 4.56 -18.70 -40.02
N VAL A 16 3.23 -18.81 -39.96
CA VAL A 16 2.53 -19.97 -40.58
C VAL A 16 2.76 -20.00 -42.09
N GLY A 17 2.63 -18.85 -42.76
CA GLY A 17 2.89 -18.73 -44.21
C GLY A 17 4.32 -19.11 -44.58
N TRP A 18 5.32 -18.64 -43.80
CA TRP A 18 6.73 -18.99 -44.00
C TRP A 18 6.96 -20.51 -43.89
N VAL A 19 6.42 -21.16 -42.86
CA VAL A 19 6.52 -22.60 -42.66
C VAL A 19 5.88 -23.36 -43.81
N LEU A 20 4.65 -22.99 -44.19
CA LEU A 20 3.93 -23.64 -45.27
C LEU A 20 4.68 -23.53 -46.64
N ILE A 21 5.14 -22.33 -46.99
CA ILE A 21 5.84 -22.07 -48.24
C ILE A 21 7.18 -22.86 -48.31
N THR A 22 7.93 -22.85 -47.19
CA THR A 22 9.25 -23.52 -47.15
C THR A 22 9.11 -25.04 -47.16
N VAL A 23 8.09 -25.63 -46.45
CA VAL A 23 7.81 -27.05 -46.50
C VAL A 23 7.31 -27.47 -47.86
N TRP A 24 6.40 -26.72 -48.48
CA TRP A 24 5.90 -27.02 -49.84
C TRP A 24 7.02 -26.93 -50.87
N GLY A 25 7.88 -25.89 -50.84
CA GLY A 25 9.02 -25.77 -51.72
C GLY A 25 10.04 -26.91 -51.57
N ALA A 26 10.23 -27.44 -50.36
CA ALA A 26 11.10 -28.60 -50.09
C ALA A 26 10.53 -29.89 -50.64
N THR A 27 9.21 -30.06 -50.73
CA THR A 27 8.55 -31.24 -51.24
C THR A 27 8.43 -31.27 -52.76
N GLU A 28 8.27 -30.10 -53.40
CA GLU A 28 8.12 -30.01 -54.86
C GLU A 28 9.48 -30.04 -55.60
N ASN A 29 10.57 -29.53 -54.97
CA ASN A 29 11.88 -29.42 -55.61
C ASN A 29 12.95 -30.21 -54.89
N GLU A 30 13.12 -31.46 -55.24
CA GLU A 30 14.09 -32.39 -54.63
C GLU A 30 15.54 -31.88 -54.70
N GLN A 31 15.94 -31.20 -55.79
CA GLN A 31 17.30 -30.68 -55.93
C GLN A 31 17.59 -29.49 -54.97
N ALA A 32 16.60 -28.66 -54.66
CA ALA A 32 16.74 -27.54 -53.78
C ALA A 32 16.30 -27.83 -52.33
N ALA A 33 15.73 -29.00 -52.05
CA ALA A 33 15.23 -29.39 -50.74
C ALA A 33 16.21 -29.13 -49.58
N PRO A 34 17.54 -29.39 -49.68
CA PRO A 34 18.48 -29.10 -48.59
C PRO A 34 18.52 -27.62 -48.20
N LEU A 35 18.37 -26.70 -49.15
CA LEU A 35 18.36 -25.27 -48.88
C LEU A 35 17.11 -24.84 -48.10
N TYR A 36 15.92 -25.39 -48.46
CA TYR A 36 14.68 -25.10 -47.74
C TYR A 36 14.74 -25.55 -46.27
N TRP A 37 15.30 -26.76 -46.02
CA TRP A 37 15.47 -27.26 -44.66
C TRP A 37 16.45 -26.46 -43.81
N ILE A 38 17.42 -25.75 -44.44
CA ILE A 38 18.33 -24.81 -43.74
C ILE A 38 17.60 -23.49 -43.45
N PHE A 39 16.85 -22.92 -44.40
CA PHE A 39 16.19 -21.62 -44.24
C PHE A 39 14.95 -21.68 -43.34
N LEU A 40 14.27 -22.85 -43.25
CA LEU A 40 13.09 -23.02 -42.42
C LEU A 40 13.34 -22.65 -40.95
N PRO A 41 14.32 -23.24 -40.23
CA PRO A 41 14.55 -22.91 -38.83
C PRO A 41 15.11 -21.47 -38.65
N ILE A 42 15.90 -20.98 -39.56
CA ILE A 42 16.48 -19.62 -39.51
C ILE A 42 15.35 -18.57 -39.58
N GLY A 43 14.46 -18.69 -40.56
CA GLY A 43 13.34 -17.78 -40.71
C GLY A 43 12.32 -17.91 -39.56
N ALA A 44 12.01 -19.12 -39.14
CA ALA A 44 11.10 -19.36 -38.04
C ALA A 44 11.63 -18.81 -36.72
N THR A 45 12.92 -19.02 -36.40
CA THR A 45 13.54 -18.43 -35.18
C THR A 45 13.59 -16.92 -35.23
N PHE A 46 13.91 -16.32 -36.37
CA PHE A 46 13.92 -14.86 -36.53
C PHE A 46 12.53 -14.25 -36.33
N LEU A 47 11.50 -14.82 -36.97
CA LEU A 47 10.11 -14.37 -36.80
C LEU A 47 9.58 -14.57 -35.37
N ALA A 48 9.95 -15.71 -34.75
CA ALA A 48 9.61 -15.93 -33.33
C ALA A 48 10.27 -14.92 -32.38
N ALA A 49 11.51 -14.52 -32.64
CA ALA A 49 12.21 -13.51 -31.89
C ALA A 49 11.54 -12.14 -32.03
N ILE A 50 11.09 -11.76 -33.23
CA ILE A 50 10.33 -10.53 -33.46
C ILE A 50 9.00 -10.58 -32.71
N LEU A 51 8.27 -11.67 -32.77
CA LEU A 51 7.00 -11.85 -32.05
C LEU A 51 7.19 -11.71 -30.54
N ALA A 52 8.23 -12.35 -29.98
CA ALA A 52 8.58 -12.22 -28.57
C ALA A 52 8.90 -10.77 -28.19
N GLY A 53 9.64 -10.05 -29.04
CA GLY A 53 9.96 -8.62 -28.86
C GLY A 53 8.70 -7.75 -28.84
N VAL A 54 7.76 -7.96 -29.76
CA VAL A 54 6.48 -7.23 -29.82
C VAL A 54 5.63 -7.50 -28.58
N ILE A 55 5.52 -8.75 -28.14
CA ILE A 55 4.80 -9.10 -26.92
C ILE A 55 5.44 -8.44 -25.70
N PHE A 56 6.75 -8.50 -25.58
CA PHE A 56 7.50 -7.86 -24.49
C PHE A 56 7.28 -6.36 -24.46
N TYR A 57 7.39 -5.67 -25.61
CA TYR A 57 7.11 -4.24 -25.73
C TYR A 57 5.68 -3.90 -25.36
N MET A 58 4.70 -4.71 -25.78
CA MET A 58 3.29 -4.52 -25.42
C MET A 58 3.07 -4.61 -23.89
N VAL A 59 3.68 -5.59 -23.24
CA VAL A 59 3.60 -5.75 -21.78
C VAL A 59 4.21 -4.54 -21.06
N LEU A 60 5.35 -4.05 -21.52
CA LEU A 60 6.00 -2.86 -20.97
C LEU A 60 5.12 -1.60 -21.16
N SER A 61 4.55 -1.42 -22.36
CA SER A 61 3.66 -0.30 -22.66
C SER A 61 2.41 -0.30 -21.78
N ILE A 62 1.77 -1.45 -21.59
CA ILE A 62 0.61 -1.57 -20.68
C ILE A 62 0.99 -1.22 -19.25
N LYS A 63 2.15 -1.68 -18.77
CA LYS A 63 2.65 -1.32 -17.43
C LYS A 63 2.89 0.18 -17.30
N ALA A 64 3.50 0.81 -18.31
CA ALA A 64 3.77 2.25 -18.33
C ALA A 64 2.47 3.07 -18.32
N ILE A 65 1.49 2.73 -19.15
CA ILE A 65 0.18 3.38 -19.19
C ILE A 65 -0.54 3.25 -17.84
N ASN A 66 -0.57 2.04 -17.27
CA ASN A 66 -1.19 1.82 -15.96
C ASN A 66 -0.50 2.60 -14.84
N LEU A 67 0.81 2.76 -14.90
CA LEU A 67 1.57 3.58 -13.94
C LEU A 67 1.22 5.06 -14.10
N SER A 68 1.20 5.55 -15.33
CA SER A 68 0.84 6.95 -15.65
C SER A 68 -0.59 7.29 -15.19
N GLN A 69 -1.56 6.40 -15.46
CA GLN A 69 -2.93 6.58 -14.99
C GLN A 69 -3.03 6.62 -13.46
N ARG A 70 -2.28 5.74 -12.76
CA ARG A 70 -2.23 5.75 -11.29
C ARG A 70 -1.62 7.03 -10.75
N GLN A 71 -0.60 7.57 -11.41
CA GLN A 71 -0.01 8.86 -11.05
C GLN A 71 -1.01 10.01 -11.26
N ALA A 72 -1.73 10.05 -12.38
CA ALA A 72 -2.75 11.05 -12.63
C ALA A 72 -3.85 11.01 -11.56
N ASN A 73 -4.42 9.82 -11.30
CA ASN A 73 -5.43 9.62 -10.27
C ASN A 73 -4.94 9.99 -8.86
N PHE A 74 -3.65 9.79 -8.58
CA PHE A 74 -3.05 10.22 -7.33
C PHE A 74 -3.02 11.74 -7.21
N ILE A 75 -2.56 12.45 -8.25
CA ILE A 75 -2.50 13.91 -8.27
C ILE A 75 -3.92 14.48 -8.08
N ASP A 76 -4.91 13.93 -8.78
CA ASP A 76 -6.30 14.35 -8.66
C ASP A 76 -6.83 14.11 -7.24
N SER A 77 -6.55 12.94 -6.66
CA SER A 77 -6.95 12.60 -5.28
C SER A 77 -6.31 13.54 -4.25
N VAL A 78 -5.00 13.79 -4.35
CA VAL A 78 -4.28 14.72 -3.46
C VAL A 78 -4.84 16.13 -3.60
N THR A 79 -5.06 16.59 -4.84
CA THR A 79 -5.61 17.92 -5.11
C THR A 79 -7.00 18.07 -4.49
N HIS A 80 -7.84 17.06 -4.60
CA HIS A 80 -9.18 17.07 -4.01
C HIS A 80 -9.13 17.04 -2.48
N GLU A 81 -8.25 16.22 -1.89
CA GLU A 81 -8.09 16.13 -0.43
C GLU A 81 -7.45 17.40 0.18
N LEU A 82 -6.66 18.16 -0.59
CA LEU A 82 -6.16 19.47 -0.18
C LEU A 82 -7.23 20.57 -0.32
N LYS A 83 -8.01 20.56 -1.41
CA LYS A 83 -9.01 21.61 -1.65
C LYS A 83 -10.13 21.64 -0.60
N SER A 84 -10.55 20.48 -0.10
CA SER A 84 -11.66 20.38 0.86
C SER A 84 -11.37 21.16 2.17
N PRO A 85 -10.31 20.86 2.93
CA PRO A 85 -9.99 21.59 4.15
C PRO A 85 -9.64 23.06 3.89
N ILE A 86 -8.97 23.38 2.77
CA ILE A 86 -8.68 24.78 2.39
C ILE A 86 -9.98 25.57 2.16
N ALA A 87 -10.97 24.97 1.49
CA ALA A 87 -12.26 25.61 1.26
C ALA A 87 -13.04 25.81 2.57
N SER A 88 -12.99 24.84 3.47
CA SER A 88 -13.57 24.89 4.81
C SER A 88 -12.94 26.03 5.63
N LEU A 89 -11.61 26.07 5.74
CA LEU A 89 -10.86 27.14 6.40
C LEU A 89 -11.23 28.52 5.85
N LYS A 90 -11.26 28.65 4.52
CA LYS A 90 -11.63 29.90 3.86
C LYS A 90 -13.04 30.33 4.21
N LEU A 91 -14.00 29.40 4.25
CA LEU A 91 -15.38 29.67 4.60
C LEU A 91 -15.51 30.17 6.05
N TYR A 92 -14.87 29.49 7.00
CA TYR A 92 -14.87 29.89 8.42
C TYR A 92 -14.24 31.26 8.61
N LEU A 93 -13.08 31.52 8.02
CA LEU A 93 -12.42 32.82 8.09
C LEU A 93 -13.26 33.95 7.47
N GLN A 94 -13.90 33.69 6.33
CA GLN A 94 -14.79 34.67 5.70
C GLN A 94 -16.05 34.92 6.54
N THR A 95 -16.56 33.89 7.22
CA THR A 95 -17.72 34.00 8.10
C THR A 95 -17.37 34.82 9.35
N LEU A 96 -16.21 34.55 9.97
CA LEU A 96 -15.70 35.32 11.10
C LEU A 96 -15.49 36.80 10.76
N ASN A 97 -15.04 37.09 9.53
CA ASN A 97 -14.74 38.48 9.11
C ASN A 97 -16.00 39.25 8.68
N ARG A 98 -17.09 38.64 8.29
CA ARG A 98 -18.26 39.30 7.71
C ARG A 98 -19.46 39.47 8.65
N ARG A 99 -19.54 38.73 9.76
CA ARG A 99 -20.73 38.68 10.63
C ARG A 99 -20.34 38.83 12.11
N SER A 100 -21.21 39.53 12.86
CA SER A 100 -21.20 39.42 14.33
C SER A 100 -21.67 38.01 14.69
N ILE A 101 -20.73 37.14 15.01
CA ILE A 101 -20.99 35.75 15.41
C ILE A 101 -21.19 35.71 16.91
N PRO A 102 -22.17 34.96 17.42
CA PRO A 102 -22.30 34.78 18.87
C PRO A 102 -20.99 34.21 19.45
N PRO A 103 -20.49 34.75 20.56
CA PRO A 103 -19.22 34.31 21.16
C PRO A 103 -19.13 32.78 21.38
N GLU A 104 -20.26 32.15 21.67
CA GLU A 104 -20.39 30.68 21.88
C GLU A 104 -20.03 29.84 20.65
N LYS A 105 -20.18 30.38 19.43
CA LYS A 105 -19.88 29.68 18.19
C LYS A 105 -18.46 29.93 17.67
N VAL A 106 -17.81 30.95 18.13
CA VAL A 106 -16.44 31.32 17.70
C VAL A 106 -15.45 30.22 18.07
N GLY A 107 -15.56 29.67 19.28
CA GLY A 107 -14.72 28.57 19.75
C GLY A 107 -14.84 27.31 18.85
N ALA A 108 -16.06 26.91 18.50
CA ALA A 108 -16.31 25.76 17.63
C ALA A 108 -15.72 25.95 16.21
N PHE A 109 -15.72 27.20 15.70
CA PHE A 109 -15.11 27.50 14.40
C PHE A 109 -13.58 27.37 14.45
N TYR A 110 -12.94 27.85 15.53
CA TYR A 110 -11.50 27.67 15.72
C TYR A 110 -11.12 26.19 15.86
N GLU A 111 -11.88 25.41 16.62
CA GLU A 111 -11.66 23.96 16.72
C GLU A 111 -11.73 23.27 15.38
N THR A 112 -12.77 23.55 14.57
CA THR A 112 -12.89 22.95 13.24
C THR A 112 -11.76 23.38 12.28
N MET A 113 -11.35 24.65 12.35
CA MET A 113 -10.21 25.13 11.55
C MET A 113 -8.89 24.45 11.97
N LEU A 114 -8.69 24.21 13.26
CA LEU A 114 -7.51 23.52 13.76
C LEU A 114 -7.49 22.05 13.28
N GLU A 115 -8.65 21.38 13.33
CA GLU A 115 -8.78 20.02 12.77
C GLU A 115 -8.45 19.96 11.28
N ASP A 116 -8.89 20.92 10.49
CA ASP A 116 -8.58 21.02 9.06
C ASP A 116 -7.09 21.24 8.81
N ILE A 117 -6.42 22.05 9.66
CA ILE A 117 -4.96 22.25 9.60
C ILE A 117 -4.21 20.98 9.95
N GLU A 118 -4.58 20.27 11.01
CA GLU A 118 -3.97 19.01 11.42
C GLU A 118 -4.14 17.93 10.33
N ARG A 119 -5.30 17.92 9.67
CA ARG A 119 -5.56 17.02 8.53
C ARG A 119 -4.66 17.33 7.34
N LEU A 120 -4.43 18.62 7.03
CA LEU A 120 -3.50 19.05 5.98
C LEU A 120 -2.06 18.66 6.31
N ASP A 121 -1.61 18.89 7.55
CA ASP A 121 -0.27 18.51 8.00
C ASP A 121 -0.05 16.99 7.88
N HIS A 122 -1.02 16.21 8.32
CA HIS A 122 -0.97 14.74 8.17
C HIS A 122 -0.88 14.30 6.70
N LEU A 123 -1.63 14.94 5.79
CA LEU A 123 -1.57 14.63 4.36
C LEU A 123 -0.19 15.00 3.76
N ILE A 124 0.34 16.17 4.09
CA ILE A 124 1.65 16.63 3.64
C ILE A 124 2.75 15.70 4.14
N ASN A 125 2.72 15.29 5.40
CA ASN A 125 3.69 14.38 5.98
C ASN A 125 3.67 13.02 5.27
N HIS A 126 2.50 12.45 4.97
CA HIS A 126 2.37 11.21 4.18
C HIS A 126 2.97 11.34 2.78
N LEU A 127 2.80 12.50 2.11
CA LEU A 127 3.39 12.77 0.80
C LEU A 127 4.91 12.86 0.86
N LEU A 128 5.43 13.57 1.87
CA LEU A 128 6.87 13.71 2.11
C LEU A 128 7.52 12.36 2.45
N GLU A 129 6.88 11.55 3.28
CA GLU A 129 7.33 10.19 3.61
C GLU A 129 7.43 9.31 2.37
N ALA A 130 6.40 9.34 1.51
CA ALA A 130 6.42 8.61 0.25
C ALA A 130 7.52 9.08 -0.71
N GLY A 131 7.80 10.38 -0.75
CA GLY A 131 8.90 10.95 -1.54
C GLY A 131 10.30 10.67 -0.98
N ARG A 132 10.43 10.58 0.34
CA ARG A 132 11.70 10.29 1.02
C ARG A 132 12.10 8.82 0.95
N LEU A 133 11.15 7.89 0.75
CA LEU A 133 11.48 6.47 0.58
C LEU A 133 12.35 6.19 -0.65
N ASP A 134 12.22 7.01 -1.69
CA ASP A 134 13.03 6.90 -2.91
C ASP A 134 14.45 7.45 -2.73
N ARG A 135 14.70 8.27 -1.67
CA ARG A 135 16.02 8.78 -1.30
C ARG A 135 16.54 7.99 -0.12
N ARG A 136 17.70 7.35 -0.25
CA ARG A 136 18.39 6.66 0.85
C ARG A 136 18.55 7.62 2.04
N ARG A 137 18.00 7.26 3.19
CA ARG A 137 18.39 7.87 4.48
C ARG A 137 19.71 7.21 4.90
N GLU A 138 20.82 7.73 4.40
CA GLU A 138 22.18 7.21 4.71
C GLU A 138 22.63 7.54 6.15
N ASP A 139 21.94 8.48 6.84
CA ASP A 139 22.43 9.05 8.11
C ASP A 139 21.60 8.69 9.34
N ALA A 140 20.60 7.79 9.25
CA ALA A 140 19.79 7.45 10.42
C ALA A 140 20.25 6.13 11.07
N GLU A 141 20.70 6.21 12.32
CA GLU A 141 21.13 5.03 13.10
C GLU A 141 19.94 4.14 13.48
N GLU A 142 20.04 2.86 13.12
CA GLU A 142 19.10 1.84 13.56
C GLU A 142 19.37 1.48 15.02
N GLY A 143 18.31 1.47 15.84
CA GLY A 143 18.37 1.10 17.25
C GLY A 143 17.40 -0.02 17.61
N ASP A 144 17.47 -0.47 18.86
CA ASP A 144 16.50 -1.41 19.44
C ASP A 144 15.23 -0.65 19.83
N VAL A 145 14.13 -0.89 19.10
CA VAL A 145 12.86 -0.19 19.26
C VAL A 145 11.85 -1.06 20.01
N ARG A 146 11.23 -0.52 21.07
CA ARG A 146 10.19 -1.15 21.89
C ARG A 146 8.87 -1.22 21.10
N LEU A 147 8.57 -2.38 20.48
CA LEU A 147 7.36 -2.56 19.70
C LEU A 147 6.08 -2.38 20.49
N ASP A 148 6.01 -2.88 21.70
CA ASP A 148 4.86 -2.74 22.61
C ASP A 148 4.54 -1.27 22.87
N LYS A 149 5.55 -0.42 23.06
CA LYS A 149 5.36 1.03 23.29
C LYS A 149 4.92 1.76 22.02
N VAL A 150 5.54 1.44 20.88
CA VAL A 150 5.15 2.05 19.59
C VAL A 150 3.73 1.69 19.23
N LEU A 151 3.30 0.44 19.38
CA LEU A 151 1.92 0.02 19.10
C LEU A 151 0.91 0.73 20.00
N ALA A 152 1.20 0.86 21.30
CA ALA A 152 0.35 1.58 22.24
C ALA A 152 0.26 3.08 21.88
N GLY A 153 1.39 3.72 21.54
CA GLY A 153 1.42 5.12 21.11
C GLY A 153 0.65 5.36 19.81
N CYS A 154 0.82 4.50 18.80
CA CYS A 154 0.06 4.58 17.55
C CYS A 154 -1.44 4.40 17.76
N ALA A 155 -1.83 3.44 18.59
CA ALA A 155 -3.24 3.20 18.92
C ALA A 155 -3.88 4.41 19.61
N GLN A 156 -3.17 4.98 20.59
CA GLN A 156 -3.63 6.19 21.29
C GLN A 156 -3.73 7.40 20.35
N TYR A 157 -2.73 7.61 19.50
CA TYR A 157 -2.74 8.70 18.51
C TYR A 157 -3.94 8.59 17.56
N VAL A 158 -4.19 7.39 16.99
CA VAL A 158 -5.33 7.19 16.08
C VAL A 158 -6.66 7.31 16.81
N ALA A 159 -6.77 6.82 18.04
CA ALA A 159 -7.97 6.98 18.85
C ALA A 159 -8.31 8.47 19.11
N LEU A 160 -7.31 9.29 19.40
CA LEU A 160 -7.47 10.74 19.56
C LEU A 160 -7.88 11.42 18.24
N LEU A 161 -7.20 11.07 17.14
CA LEU A 161 -7.44 11.66 15.81
C LEU A 161 -8.91 11.44 15.35
N TYR A 162 -9.46 10.25 15.62
CA TYR A 162 -10.83 9.90 15.25
C TYR A 162 -11.85 10.11 16.40
N ARG A 163 -11.43 10.66 17.55
CA ARG A 163 -12.28 10.86 18.75
C ARG A 163 -13.04 9.58 19.13
N LEU A 164 -12.34 8.45 19.11
CA LEU A 164 -12.95 7.16 19.36
C LEU A 164 -13.24 6.95 20.84
N PRO A 165 -14.34 6.23 21.17
CA PRO A 165 -14.58 5.79 22.52
C PRO A 165 -13.42 4.95 23.08
N PRO A 166 -13.23 4.94 24.42
CA PRO A 166 -12.32 3.99 25.07
C PRO A 166 -12.63 2.55 24.61
N ASP A 167 -11.61 1.71 24.52
CA ASP A 167 -11.70 0.30 24.10
C ASP A 167 -12.06 0.00 22.64
N THR A 168 -12.21 1.02 21.79
CA THR A 168 -12.40 0.81 20.34
C THR A 168 -11.16 0.15 19.72
N ILE A 169 -9.96 0.54 20.16
CA ILE A 169 -8.68 -0.04 19.75
C ILE A 169 -8.07 -0.81 20.92
N LYS A 170 -8.13 -2.15 20.84
CA LYS A 170 -7.61 -3.03 21.90
C LYS A 170 -6.20 -3.50 21.54
N VAL A 171 -5.22 -3.18 22.36
CA VAL A 171 -3.83 -3.61 22.19
C VAL A 171 -3.50 -4.70 23.19
N LYS A 172 -3.08 -5.87 22.68
CA LYS A 172 -2.51 -6.96 23.48
C LYS A 172 -1.11 -7.26 22.98
N SER A 173 -0.11 -6.95 23.78
CA SER A 173 1.30 -7.04 23.37
C SER A 173 2.16 -7.73 24.41
N VAL A 174 3.16 -8.47 23.92
CA VAL A 174 4.28 -8.98 24.72
C VAL A 174 5.41 -7.95 24.62
N PRO A 175 6.04 -7.54 25.75
CA PRO A 175 7.17 -6.62 25.72
C PRO A 175 8.32 -7.20 24.89
N CYS A 176 8.68 -6.51 23.79
CA CYS A 176 9.78 -6.93 22.94
C CYS A 176 10.40 -5.75 22.19
N THR A 177 11.64 -5.93 21.75
CA THR A 177 12.33 -4.99 20.86
C THR A 177 12.60 -5.62 19.52
N VAL A 178 12.68 -4.77 18.48
CA VAL A 178 13.22 -5.13 17.16
C VAL A 178 14.20 -4.06 16.72
N ARG A 179 15.18 -4.43 15.92
CA ARG A 179 16.14 -3.49 15.36
C ARG A 179 15.54 -2.75 14.17
N GLY A 180 15.61 -1.42 14.19
CA GLY A 180 15.12 -0.57 13.12
C GLY A 180 15.08 0.91 13.48
N LEU A 181 14.53 1.71 12.57
CA LEU A 181 14.29 3.13 12.83
C LEU A 181 12.92 3.29 13.52
N HIS A 182 12.88 4.00 14.65
CA HIS A 182 11.63 4.25 15.39
C HIS A 182 10.54 4.86 14.50
N GLY A 183 10.89 5.87 13.70
CA GLY A 183 9.95 6.51 12.79
C GLY A 183 9.41 5.60 11.69
N ASP A 184 10.24 4.69 11.16
CA ASP A 184 9.78 3.73 10.15
C ASP A 184 8.75 2.75 10.72
N ILE A 185 8.99 2.27 11.95
CA ILE A 185 8.09 1.37 12.67
C ILE A 185 6.78 2.10 13.03
N GLU A 186 6.86 3.34 13.49
CA GLU A 186 5.69 4.18 13.76
C GLU A 186 4.85 4.39 12.50
N ILE A 187 5.45 4.72 11.36
CA ILE A 187 4.76 4.86 10.07
C ILE A 187 4.02 3.57 9.68
N ILE A 188 4.65 2.41 9.83
CA ILE A 188 4.03 1.12 9.53
C ILE A 188 2.74 0.94 10.31
N PHE A 189 2.81 1.04 11.64
CA PHE A 189 1.65 0.70 12.47
C PHE A 189 0.59 1.79 12.49
N ARG A 190 0.97 3.06 12.42
CA ARG A 190 0.04 4.17 12.28
C ARG A 190 -0.81 4.03 11.01
N ASN A 191 -0.20 3.70 9.85
CA ASN A 191 -0.94 3.45 8.61
C ASN A 191 -1.86 2.23 8.68
N LEU A 192 -1.45 1.15 9.35
CA LEU A 192 -2.30 -0.04 9.48
C LEU A 192 -3.49 0.21 10.41
N ILE A 193 -3.26 0.88 11.54
CA ILE A 193 -4.32 1.19 12.52
C ILE A 193 -5.29 2.24 11.96
N ASP A 194 -4.79 3.27 11.30
CA ASP A 194 -5.61 4.26 10.59
C ASP A 194 -6.52 3.59 9.55
N ASN A 195 -5.96 2.72 8.71
CA ASN A 195 -6.75 1.94 7.77
C ASN A 195 -7.80 1.06 8.44
N ALA A 196 -7.45 0.39 9.54
CA ALA A 196 -8.37 -0.44 10.28
C ALA A 196 -9.58 0.35 10.79
N VAL A 197 -9.37 1.51 11.40
CA VAL A 197 -10.43 2.41 11.85
C VAL A 197 -11.25 2.93 10.68
N LYS A 198 -10.59 3.44 9.65
CA LYS A 198 -11.19 4.05 8.47
C LYS A 198 -12.13 3.11 7.71
N TYR A 199 -11.78 1.83 7.60
CA TYR A 199 -12.57 0.85 6.84
C TYR A 199 -13.51 0.01 7.68
N SER A 200 -13.52 0.12 9.00
CA SER A 200 -14.43 -0.60 9.91
C SER A 200 -15.90 -0.15 9.85
N GLY A 201 -16.21 0.98 9.28
CA GLY A 201 -17.60 1.47 9.22
C GLY A 201 -17.98 2.40 10.37
N LYS A 202 -19.27 2.35 10.82
CA LYS A 202 -19.80 3.28 11.83
C LYS A 202 -19.35 2.94 13.25
N ASP A 203 -19.20 1.65 13.55
CA ASP A 203 -18.80 1.15 14.86
C ASP A 203 -17.46 0.40 14.72
N PRO A 204 -16.34 1.10 14.71
CA PRO A 204 -15.05 0.49 14.51
C PRO A 204 -14.64 -0.38 15.70
N GLU A 205 -14.21 -1.60 15.42
CA GLU A 205 -13.59 -2.51 16.39
C GLU A 205 -12.22 -2.94 15.85
N VAL A 206 -11.15 -2.47 16.49
CA VAL A 206 -9.78 -2.76 16.08
C VAL A 206 -9.05 -3.53 17.17
N LYS A 207 -8.44 -4.65 16.80
CA LYS A 207 -7.65 -5.48 17.72
C LYS A 207 -6.22 -5.59 17.22
N ILE A 208 -5.27 -5.27 18.08
CA ILE A 208 -3.84 -5.36 17.81
C ILE A 208 -3.26 -6.43 18.72
N LEU A 209 -2.61 -7.44 18.11
CA LEU A 209 -2.00 -8.53 18.84
C LEU A 209 -0.53 -8.66 18.46
N LEU A 210 0.37 -8.47 19.42
CA LEU A 210 1.80 -8.68 19.25
C LEU A 210 2.23 -9.95 19.99
N ARG A 211 2.89 -10.85 19.27
CA ARG A 211 3.51 -12.08 19.77
C ARG A 211 4.90 -12.23 19.23
N VAL A 212 5.78 -12.86 20.00
CA VAL A 212 7.11 -13.29 19.56
C VAL A 212 7.10 -14.80 19.38
N LYS A 213 7.58 -15.28 18.24
CA LYS A 213 7.72 -16.72 17.95
C LYS A 213 9.09 -17.23 18.42
N TYR A 214 9.23 -18.56 18.52
CA TYR A 214 10.47 -19.24 18.90
C TYR A 214 11.68 -18.97 18.00
N ASN A 215 11.45 -18.48 16.76
CA ASN A 215 12.50 -18.12 15.81
C ASN A 215 12.84 -16.62 15.84
N ASP A 216 12.63 -15.96 16.96
CA ASP A 216 12.87 -14.52 17.16
C ASP A 216 12.14 -13.63 16.13
N GLU A 217 10.96 -14.03 15.70
CA GLU A 217 10.08 -13.21 14.85
C GLU A 217 8.99 -12.55 15.68
N ALA A 218 8.90 -11.22 15.63
CA ALA A 218 7.70 -10.52 16.08
C ALA A 218 6.60 -10.66 15.03
N VAL A 219 5.44 -11.13 15.47
CA VAL A 219 4.23 -11.21 14.64
C VAL A 219 3.19 -10.27 15.20
N ILE A 220 2.81 -9.28 14.40
CA ILE A 220 1.84 -8.26 14.74
C ILE A 220 0.61 -8.44 13.85
N GLU A 221 -0.54 -8.66 14.46
CA GLU A 221 -1.83 -8.79 13.80
C GLU A 221 -2.67 -7.56 14.10
N VAL A 222 -3.06 -6.82 13.07
CA VAL A 222 -4.02 -5.71 13.16
C VAL A 222 -5.30 -6.18 12.50
N THR A 223 -6.35 -6.36 13.31
CA THR A 223 -7.66 -6.89 12.89
C THR A 223 -8.70 -5.79 12.95
N ASP A 224 -9.48 -5.65 11.89
CA ASP A 224 -10.65 -4.78 11.81
C ASP A 224 -11.94 -5.58 11.60
N ASN A 225 -13.08 -4.94 11.79
CA ASN A 225 -14.42 -5.47 11.52
C ASN A 225 -15.04 -4.92 10.23
N GLY A 226 -14.22 -4.50 9.27
CA GLY A 226 -14.65 -3.95 7.99
C GLY A 226 -15.20 -4.99 7.00
N PRO A 227 -15.40 -4.62 5.73
CA PRO A 227 -15.95 -5.49 4.70
C PRO A 227 -14.99 -6.59 4.22
N GLY A 228 -13.72 -6.55 4.64
CA GLY A 228 -12.68 -7.46 4.17
C GLY A 228 -12.09 -7.07 2.81
N ILE A 229 -11.08 -7.83 2.38
CA ILE A 229 -10.37 -7.61 1.12
C ILE A 229 -10.40 -8.89 0.27
N PRO A 230 -10.99 -8.86 -0.93
CA PRO A 230 -11.04 -10.02 -1.84
C PRO A 230 -9.66 -10.58 -2.15
N LEU A 231 -9.52 -11.91 -2.21
CA LEU A 231 -8.25 -12.61 -2.46
C LEU A 231 -7.49 -12.09 -3.68
N SER A 232 -8.20 -11.79 -4.78
CA SER A 232 -7.63 -11.29 -6.03
C SER A 232 -7.00 -9.89 -5.90
N GLN A 233 -7.35 -9.16 -4.84
CA GLN A 233 -6.91 -7.78 -4.61
C GLN A 233 -5.83 -7.66 -3.51
N ARG A 234 -5.66 -8.66 -2.65
CA ARG A 234 -4.74 -8.62 -1.48
C ARG A 234 -3.28 -8.31 -1.84
N ARG A 235 -2.81 -8.77 -3.00
CA ARG A 235 -1.46 -8.41 -3.49
C ARG A 235 -1.41 -7.02 -4.10
N LYS A 236 -2.50 -6.55 -4.72
CA LYS A 236 -2.57 -5.30 -5.45
C LYS A 236 -2.65 -4.09 -4.53
N ILE A 237 -3.28 -4.21 -3.36
CA ILE A 237 -3.45 -3.11 -2.40
C ILE A 237 -2.15 -2.50 -1.89
N PHE A 238 -1.06 -3.25 -1.92
CA PHE A 238 0.28 -2.77 -1.56
C PHE A 238 1.00 -2.05 -2.72
N GLY A 239 0.35 -1.87 -3.85
CA GLY A 239 0.90 -1.11 -4.97
C GLY A 239 0.81 0.40 -4.71
N ARG A 240 1.76 1.16 -5.28
CA ARG A 240 1.76 2.62 -5.21
C ARG A 240 0.49 3.18 -5.86
N PHE A 241 -0.21 4.09 -5.18
CA PHE A 241 -1.44 4.76 -5.65
C PHE A 241 -2.63 3.81 -5.91
N VAL A 242 -2.64 2.64 -5.28
CA VAL A 242 -3.73 1.69 -5.44
C VAL A 242 -4.82 1.97 -4.41
N ARG A 243 -6.06 2.10 -4.90
CA ARG A 243 -7.29 2.20 -4.10
C ARG A 243 -8.28 1.18 -4.61
N LEU A 244 -9.03 0.55 -3.70
CA LEU A 244 -10.10 -0.39 -4.04
C LEU A 244 -11.40 0.36 -4.35
N GLY A 245 -12.24 -0.21 -5.23
CA GLY A 245 -13.51 0.36 -5.68
C GLY A 245 -13.41 1.20 -6.94
N LEU A 246 -14.57 1.44 -7.58
CA LEU A 246 -14.72 2.33 -8.73
C LEU A 246 -14.53 3.79 -8.27
N GLU A 247 -13.92 4.63 -9.11
CA GLU A 247 -13.60 6.04 -8.78
C GLU A 247 -14.81 6.83 -8.29
N LEU A 248 -15.98 6.58 -8.87
CA LEU A 248 -17.26 7.24 -8.55
C LEU A 248 -17.91 6.73 -7.24
N GLN A 249 -17.42 5.62 -6.64
CA GLN A 249 -17.94 5.01 -5.41
C GLN A 249 -16.98 5.09 -4.24
N ARG A 250 -15.93 5.93 -4.34
CA ARG A 250 -14.90 6.07 -3.29
C ARG A 250 -15.38 7.00 -2.18
N GLU A 251 -16.16 6.47 -1.27
CA GLU A 251 -16.72 7.23 -0.14
C GLU A 251 -15.69 7.70 0.88
N LYS A 252 -14.51 7.04 0.96
CA LYS A 252 -13.51 7.33 1.99
C LYS A 252 -12.26 7.99 1.41
N PRO A 253 -11.76 9.08 2.01
CA PRO A 253 -10.58 9.81 1.54
C PRO A 253 -9.30 8.95 1.65
N GLY A 254 -8.29 9.19 0.80
CA GLY A 254 -6.98 8.50 0.89
C GLY A 254 -6.17 8.52 -0.39
N THR A 255 -4.85 8.67 -0.24
CA THR A 255 -3.88 8.81 -1.34
C THR A 255 -3.49 7.48 -2.01
N GLY A 256 -3.80 6.34 -1.39
CA GLY A 256 -3.33 5.03 -1.84
C GLY A 256 -1.83 4.80 -1.64
N LEU A 257 -1.19 5.56 -0.74
CA LEU A 257 0.22 5.43 -0.39
C LEU A 257 0.47 4.64 0.89
N GLY A 258 -0.44 4.66 1.87
CA GLY A 258 -0.21 4.10 3.19
C GLY A 258 0.23 2.63 3.16
N LEU A 259 -0.49 1.74 2.49
CA LEU A 259 -0.11 0.33 2.39
C LEU A 259 1.15 0.09 1.55
N TYR A 260 1.43 0.93 0.56
CA TYR A 260 2.70 0.89 -0.17
C TYR A 260 3.87 1.23 0.76
N LEU A 261 3.75 2.27 1.61
CA LEU A 261 4.72 2.62 2.63
C LEU A 261 4.95 1.45 3.59
N VAL A 262 3.88 0.89 4.13
CA VAL A 262 3.94 -0.29 5.01
C VAL A 262 4.77 -1.40 4.38
N ARG A 263 4.44 -1.82 3.17
CA ARG A 263 5.16 -2.92 2.50
C ARG A 263 6.62 -2.59 2.23
N THR A 264 6.92 -1.35 1.85
CA THR A 264 8.29 -0.91 1.55
C THR A 264 9.13 -0.89 2.81
N LEU A 265 8.63 -0.34 3.91
CA LEU A 265 9.34 -0.26 5.19
C LEU A 265 9.51 -1.63 5.84
N VAL A 266 8.46 -2.45 5.85
CA VAL A 266 8.54 -3.83 6.37
C VAL A 266 9.59 -4.64 5.60
N ARG A 267 9.64 -4.53 4.27
CA ARG A 267 10.67 -5.21 3.46
C ARG A 267 12.08 -4.68 3.71
N ARG A 268 12.25 -3.39 3.97
CA ARG A 268 13.54 -2.80 4.38
C ARG A 268 14.06 -3.46 5.67
N MET A 269 13.16 -3.72 6.61
CA MET A 269 13.45 -4.44 7.84
C MET A 269 13.57 -5.97 7.66
N LYS A 270 13.63 -6.47 6.42
CA LYS A 270 13.66 -7.91 6.08
C LYS A 270 12.44 -8.69 6.58
N GLY A 271 11.34 -7.99 6.87
CA GLY A 271 10.05 -8.54 7.26
C GLY A 271 9.12 -8.83 6.09
N ASP A 272 7.92 -9.30 6.43
CA ASP A 272 6.84 -9.54 5.48
C ASP A 272 5.51 -9.00 5.99
N VAL A 273 4.63 -8.59 5.06
CA VAL A 273 3.26 -8.15 5.37
C VAL A 273 2.26 -8.88 4.49
N ARG A 274 1.25 -9.46 5.12
CA ARG A 274 0.19 -10.25 4.47
C ARG A 274 -1.18 -9.84 4.97
N VAL A 275 -2.19 -10.16 4.15
CA VAL A 275 -3.60 -10.00 4.48
C VAL A 275 -4.24 -11.36 4.65
N LYS A 276 -5.00 -11.54 5.74
CA LYS A 276 -5.78 -12.74 6.02
C LYS A 276 -7.23 -12.35 6.34
N ASP A 277 -8.11 -13.33 6.31
CA ASP A 277 -9.45 -13.19 6.87
C ASP A 277 -9.39 -13.38 8.40
N PRO A 278 -10.26 -12.69 9.17
CA PRO A 278 -10.38 -12.93 10.58
C PRO A 278 -10.92 -14.37 10.82
N PRO A 279 -10.55 -15.01 11.94
CA PRO A 279 -11.02 -16.37 12.25
C PRO A 279 -12.53 -16.47 12.48
N LYS A 280 -13.19 -15.35 12.77
CA LYS A 280 -14.65 -15.25 12.97
C LYS A 280 -15.13 -13.88 12.48
N GLY A 281 -16.32 -13.86 11.85
CA GLY A 281 -16.96 -12.63 11.37
C GLY A 281 -16.41 -12.12 10.04
N THR A 282 -16.72 -10.86 9.72
CA THR A 282 -16.21 -10.10 8.56
C THR A 282 -15.07 -9.20 9.02
N GLY A 283 -14.18 -8.80 8.11
CA GLY A 283 -13.09 -7.89 8.41
C GLY A 283 -11.81 -8.21 7.67
N THR A 284 -10.73 -7.54 8.07
CA THR A 284 -9.38 -7.78 7.55
C THR A 284 -8.41 -8.01 8.69
N VAL A 285 -7.46 -8.91 8.49
CA VAL A 285 -6.29 -9.07 9.36
C VAL A 285 -5.04 -8.74 8.57
N PHE A 286 -4.38 -7.64 8.92
CA PHE A 286 -3.03 -7.37 8.45
C PHE A 286 -2.04 -8.05 9.38
N VAL A 287 -1.19 -8.89 8.83
CA VAL A 287 -0.15 -9.62 9.57
C VAL A 287 1.21 -9.09 9.15
N VAL A 288 1.91 -8.46 10.06
CA VAL A 288 3.30 -8.00 9.89
C VAL A 288 4.21 -8.96 10.63
N THR A 289 5.27 -9.41 9.97
CA THR A 289 6.32 -10.24 10.57
C THR A 289 7.64 -9.51 10.49
N LEU A 290 8.31 -9.30 11.62
CA LEU A 290 9.62 -8.63 11.71
C LEU A 290 10.63 -9.59 12.34
N PRO A 291 11.81 -9.80 11.73
CA PRO A 291 12.85 -10.67 12.29
C PRO A 291 13.64 -9.98 13.40
N GLY A 292 14.34 -10.78 14.20
CA GLY A 292 15.28 -10.31 15.23
C GLY A 292 14.60 -9.70 16.45
N ALA A 293 13.39 -10.18 16.78
CA ALA A 293 12.69 -9.74 17.97
C ALA A 293 13.32 -10.33 19.24
N LYS A 294 13.57 -9.48 20.23
CA LYS A 294 14.06 -9.89 21.56
C LYS A 294 12.96 -9.64 22.58
N THR A 295 12.44 -10.69 23.21
CA THR A 295 11.49 -10.55 24.32
C THR A 295 12.18 -9.93 25.52
N LEU A 296 11.53 -8.98 26.15
CA LEU A 296 11.99 -8.38 27.40
C LEU A 296 11.23 -9.06 28.54
N GLU A 297 11.95 -9.63 29.50
CA GLU A 297 11.34 -10.03 30.76
C GLU A 297 10.81 -8.75 31.43
N GLU A 298 9.53 -8.72 31.80
CA GLU A 298 9.03 -7.66 32.68
C GLU A 298 9.87 -7.72 33.96
N ALA A 299 10.56 -6.62 34.26
CA ALA A 299 11.22 -6.47 35.56
C ALA A 299 10.14 -6.72 36.62
N LYS A 300 10.29 -7.81 37.39
CA LYS A 300 9.43 -8.11 38.54
C LYS A 300 9.31 -6.83 39.35
N ALA A 301 8.08 -6.39 39.58
CA ALA A 301 7.85 -5.26 40.47
C ALA A 301 8.68 -5.48 41.74
N PRO A 302 9.39 -4.46 42.27
CA PRO A 302 10.15 -4.62 43.49
C PRO A 302 9.19 -5.11 44.57
N GLU A 303 9.59 -6.20 45.25
CA GLU A 303 8.85 -6.73 46.40
C GLU A 303 8.66 -5.58 47.41
N PRO A 304 7.47 -5.44 48.01
CA PRO A 304 7.26 -4.43 49.03
C PRO A 304 8.28 -4.71 50.18
N VAL A 305 9.07 -3.70 50.48
CA VAL A 305 10.00 -3.72 51.60
C VAL A 305 9.19 -4.01 52.87
N PRO A 306 9.51 -5.07 53.63
CA PRO A 306 8.82 -5.35 54.90
C PRO A 306 9.08 -4.20 55.87
N ALA A 307 8.00 -3.76 56.53
CA ALA A 307 8.02 -2.66 57.51
C ALA A 307 8.77 -3.04 58.80
#